data_dd91b2a1f76e0fccb545643b329662e6
#
_entry.id   dd91b2a1f76e0fccb545643b329662e6
#
_cell.length_a   1.000
_cell.length_b   1.000
_cell.length_c   1.000
_cell.angle_alpha   90.00
_cell.angle_beta   90.00
_cell.angle_gamma   90.00
#
_symmetry.space_group_name_H-M   'P 1'
#
loop_
_entity.id
_entity.type
_entity.pdbx_description
1 polymer ?
#
loop_
_entity_poly.entity_id
_entity_poly.type
_entity_poly.pdbx_seq_one_letter_code
_entity_poly.pdbx_strand_id
1 'polypeptide(L)'
;LGKNLCKKLDKESKRCPNCGKEAMLPISDRAKVRALLNPQMLLETDIKSREYGAMQCSSCGYEHVFPVRELPSRYSRCPKCGTYAYYIVRKEETTNHYITHYKCLYCDHEDRKKRLKESPARDIATAAAVGGILGGLSGRGGSGSSWGGSSGGGWGGGSTGGGGAGGSW
;
A
#
# COMPACT_ATOMS: atom_id res chain seq x y z
N LEU A 1 2.62 -5.54 -28.61
CA LEU A 1 2.93 -5.48 -27.16
C LEU A 1 4.41 -5.13 -26.86
N GLY A 2 5.35 -5.36 -27.80
CA GLY A 2 6.79 -5.11 -27.58
C GLY A 2 7.24 -3.65 -27.59
N LYS A 3 6.52 -2.74 -28.24
CA LYS A 3 6.97 -1.34 -28.43
C LYS A 3 6.85 -0.46 -27.18
N ASN A 4 5.99 -0.79 -26.22
CA ASN A 4 5.82 -0.01 -24.98
C ASN A 4 6.74 -0.47 -23.83
N LEU A 5 7.31 -1.67 -23.91
CA LEU A 5 8.28 -2.15 -22.94
C LEU A 5 9.61 -1.40 -23.03
N CYS A 6 10.05 -1.08 -24.25
CA CYS A 6 11.32 -0.39 -24.49
C CYS A 6 11.34 1.08 -24.04
N LYS A 7 10.17 1.73 -23.90
CA LYS A 7 10.09 3.16 -23.50
C LYS A 7 10.26 3.41 -22.01
N LYS A 8 10.17 2.37 -21.18
CA LYS A 8 10.28 2.47 -19.71
C LYS A 8 11.64 2.06 -19.16
N LEU A 9 12.53 1.58 -20.01
CA LEU A 9 13.90 1.26 -19.64
C LEU A 9 14.74 2.50 -19.80
N ASP A 10 14.99 3.21 -18.71
CA ASP A 10 15.91 4.33 -18.64
C ASP A 10 17.30 3.93 -19.15
N LYS A 11 18.10 4.92 -19.60
CA LYS A 11 19.45 4.71 -20.14
C LYS A 11 20.35 3.84 -19.23
N GLU A 12 20.14 3.90 -17.93
CA GLU A 12 20.87 3.10 -16.92
C GLU A 12 20.56 1.60 -16.99
N SER A 13 19.34 1.22 -17.42
CA SER A 13 18.94 -0.20 -17.55
C SER A 13 19.61 -0.93 -18.72
N LYS A 14 20.25 -0.22 -19.65
CA LYS A 14 20.96 -0.82 -20.77
C LYS A 14 22.39 -1.23 -20.47
N ARG A 15 22.94 -0.77 -19.35
CA ARG A 15 24.28 -1.10 -18.92
C ARG A 15 24.28 -2.45 -18.18
N CYS A 16 25.10 -3.36 -18.66
CA CYS A 16 25.22 -4.68 -18.05
C CYS A 16 25.92 -4.56 -16.69
N PRO A 17 25.33 -5.07 -15.58
CA PRO A 17 25.97 -5.02 -14.26
C PRO A 17 27.20 -5.90 -14.16
N ASN A 18 27.32 -6.92 -15.03
CA ASN A 18 28.46 -7.85 -15.00
C ASN A 18 29.68 -7.31 -15.77
N CYS A 19 29.50 -6.75 -16.96
CA CYS A 19 30.62 -6.30 -17.79
C CYS A 19 30.69 -4.78 -17.99
N GLY A 20 29.76 -4.00 -17.46
CA GLY A 20 29.70 -2.54 -17.54
C GLY A 20 29.35 -1.96 -18.93
N LYS A 21 29.23 -2.78 -19.97
CA LYS A 21 28.92 -2.34 -21.33
C LYS A 21 27.42 -2.07 -21.52
N GLU A 22 27.09 -1.13 -22.40
CA GLU A 22 25.68 -0.83 -22.80
C GLU A 22 25.20 -1.83 -23.86
N ALA A 23 25.08 -3.10 -23.49
CA ALA A 23 24.80 -4.21 -24.39
C ALA A 23 23.64 -5.11 -23.93
N MET A 24 22.77 -4.60 -23.04
CA MET A 24 21.59 -5.34 -22.57
C MET A 24 20.47 -5.24 -23.61
N LEU A 25 20.02 -6.39 -24.11
CA LEU A 25 18.95 -6.54 -25.09
C LEU A 25 17.75 -7.27 -24.49
N PRO A 26 16.50 -6.86 -24.77
CA PRO A 26 15.32 -7.54 -24.29
C PRO A 26 15.16 -8.91 -24.95
N ILE A 27 14.81 -9.93 -24.15
CA ILE A 27 14.47 -11.25 -24.63
C ILE A 27 13.00 -11.24 -25.06
N SER A 28 12.74 -11.45 -26.37
CA SER A 28 11.37 -11.46 -26.93
C SER A 28 10.70 -12.82 -26.82
N ASP A 29 11.47 -13.90 -26.70
CA ASP A 29 10.96 -15.25 -26.59
C ASP A 29 10.40 -15.52 -25.18
N ARG A 30 9.09 -15.72 -25.10
CA ARG A 30 8.37 -15.99 -23.84
C ARG A 30 8.76 -17.31 -23.20
N ALA A 31 9.09 -18.34 -23.98
CA ALA A 31 9.52 -19.62 -23.45
C ALA A 31 10.86 -19.47 -22.74
N LYS A 32 11.79 -18.74 -23.36
CA LYS A 32 13.09 -18.41 -22.75
C LYS A 32 12.93 -17.57 -21.49
N VAL A 33 12.11 -16.51 -21.51
CA VAL A 33 11.82 -15.70 -20.30
C VAL A 33 11.28 -16.60 -19.19
N ARG A 34 10.29 -17.48 -19.49
CA ARG A 34 9.70 -18.38 -18.51
C ARG A 34 10.72 -19.34 -17.89
N ALA A 35 11.68 -19.83 -18.67
CA ALA A 35 12.75 -20.71 -18.18
C ALA A 35 13.71 -20.02 -17.21
N LEU A 36 13.80 -18.69 -17.26
CA LEU A 36 14.64 -17.87 -16.36
C LEU A 36 13.93 -17.49 -15.05
N LEU A 37 12.60 -17.69 -14.96
CA LEU A 37 11.83 -17.33 -13.78
C LEU A 37 12.09 -18.32 -12.64
N ASN A 38 12.23 -17.80 -11.42
CA ASN A 38 12.24 -18.62 -10.23
C ASN A 38 10.81 -19.14 -9.89
N PRO A 39 10.64 -20.12 -8.97
CA PRO A 39 9.33 -20.68 -8.62
C PRO A 39 8.30 -19.65 -8.16
N GLN A 40 8.72 -18.59 -7.46
CA GLN A 40 7.84 -17.50 -7.03
C GLN A 40 7.30 -16.72 -8.23
N MET A 41 8.20 -16.32 -9.15
CA MET A 41 7.86 -15.56 -10.36
C MET A 41 7.00 -16.39 -11.32
N LEU A 42 7.26 -17.71 -11.42
CA LEU A 42 6.43 -18.63 -12.19
C LEU A 42 5.00 -18.66 -11.67
N LEU A 43 4.82 -18.82 -10.34
CA LEU A 43 3.51 -18.81 -9.72
C LEU A 43 2.79 -17.48 -9.98
N GLU A 44 3.46 -16.34 -9.78
CA GLU A 44 2.88 -15.01 -10.00
C GLU A 44 2.43 -14.80 -11.45
N THR A 45 3.20 -15.33 -12.41
CA THR A 45 2.85 -15.30 -13.83
C THR A 45 1.63 -16.17 -14.13
N ASP A 46 1.59 -17.39 -13.58
CA ASP A 46 0.51 -18.36 -13.79
C ASP A 46 -0.83 -17.89 -13.22
N ILE A 47 -0.82 -17.28 -12.03
CA ILE A 47 -2.02 -16.69 -11.42
C ILE A 47 -2.33 -15.29 -11.95
N LYS A 48 -1.53 -14.78 -12.90
CA LYS A 48 -1.68 -13.44 -13.51
C LYS A 48 -1.71 -12.30 -12.49
N SER A 49 -0.89 -12.38 -11.45
CA SER A 49 -0.71 -11.30 -10.49
C SER A 49 0.39 -10.33 -10.90
N ARG A 50 1.42 -10.84 -11.60
CA ARG A 50 2.55 -10.04 -12.08
C ARG A 50 3.08 -10.55 -13.42
N GLU A 51 3.58 -9.62 -14.25
CA GLU A 51 4.23 -9.94 -15.53
C GLU A 51 5.73 -9.65 -15.41
N TYR A 52 6.54 -10.57 -15.92
CA TYR A 52 8.00 -10.49 -15.91
C TYR A 52 8.56 -10.36 -17.32
N GLY A 53 9.67 -9.64 -17.43
CA GLY A 53 10.51 -9.56 -18.62
C GLY A 53 11.93 -9.98 -18.28
N ALA A 54 12.71 -10.24 -19.31
CA ALA A 54 14.13 -10.55 -19.17
C ALA A 54 14.95 -9.80 -20.23
N MET A 55 16.20 -9.53 -19.87
CA MET A 55 17.21 -8.95 -20.74
C MET A 55 18.45 -9.85 -20.74
N GLN A 56 19.14 -9.90 -21.86
CA GLN A 56 20.41 -10.60 -22.01
C GLN A 56 21.48 -9.65 -22.53
N CYS A 57 22.68 -9.71 -21.97
CA CYS A 57 23.82 -8.96 -22.46
C CYS A 57 24.42 -9.66 -23.67
N SER A 58 24.49 -8.96 -24.81
CA SER A 58 25.10 -9.51 -26.05
C SER A 58 26.61 -9.66 -25.95
N SER A 59 27.27 -8.97 -25.00
CA SER A 59 28.73 -9.01 -24.82
C SER A 59 29.21 -10.14 -23.91
N CYS A 60 28.49 -10.46 -22.80
CA CYS A 60 28.95 -11.43 -21.82
C CYS A 60 27.93 -12.52 -21.50
N GLY A 61 26.73 -12.50 -22.14
CA GLY A 61 25.69 -13.50 -21.92
C GLY A 61 24.91 -13.36 -20.61
N TYR A 62 25.22 -12.35 -19.77
CA TYR A 62 24.51 -12.13 -18.50
C TYR A 62 23.01 -11.93 -18.73
N GLU A 63 22.20 -12.65 -17.98
CA GLU A 63 20.74 -12.57 -18.04
C GLU A 63 20.17 -11.94 -16.77
N HIS A 64 19.18 -11.06 -16.94
CA HIS A 64 18.52 -10.35 -15.85
C HIS A 64 17.01 -10.38 -16.04
N VAL A 65 16.29 -10.83 -14.99
CA VAL A 65 14.82 -10.86 -14.95
C VAL A 65 14.32 -9.70 -14.09
N PHE A 66 13.26 -9.03 -14.54
CA PHE A 66 12.68 -7.89 -13.82
C PHE A 66 11.15 -7.91 -13.93
N PRO A 67 10.43 -7.36 -12.93
CA PRO A 67 8.99 -7.18 -13.01
C PRO A 67 8.66 -6.04 -13.99
N VAL A 68 7.76 -6.32 -14.93
CA VAL A 68 7.30 -5.32 -15.92
C VAL A 68 6.14 -4.53 -15.36
N ARG A 69 5.16 -5.21 -14.80
CA ARG A 69 3.96 -4.60 -14.20
C ARG A 69 3.24 -5.54 -13.25
N GLU A 70 2.50 -4.95 -12.33
CA GLU A 70 1.48 -5.64 -11.55
C GLU A 70 0.18 -5.66 -12.33
N LEU A 71 -0.46 -6.82 -12.37
CA LEU A 71 -1.72 -6.99 -13.08
C LEU A 71 -2.88 -6.81 -12.09
N PRO A 72 -4.01 -6.25 -12.52
CA PRO A 72 -5.22 -6.21 -11.71
C PRO A 72 -5.65 -7.64 -11.36
N SER A 73 -5.50 -8.03 -10.10
CA SER A 73 -5.79 -9.37 -9.64
C SER A 73 -6.34 -9.34 -8.21
N ARG A 74 -6.94 -10.46 -7.78
CA ARG A 74 -7.38 -10.66 -6.39
C ARG A 74 -6.24 -10.91 -5.41
N TYR A 75 -5.01 -11.02 -5.91
CA TYR A 75 -3.83 -11.32 -5.13
C TYR A 75 -3.11 -10.04 -4.71
N SER A 76 -2.59 -10.05 -3.50
CA SER A 76 -1.76 -8.98 -2.93
C SER A 76 -0.40 -9.54 -2.51
N ARG A 77 0.49 -8.67 -2.07
CA ARG A 77 1.82 -9.07 -1.61
C ARG A 77 1.72 -9.78 -0.26
N CYS A 78 2.29 -10.98 -0.16
CA CYS A 78 2.36 -11.73 1.09
C CYS A 78 3.34 -11.06 2.08
N PRO A 79 2.94 -10.81 3.34
CA PRO A 79 3.82 -10.18 4.32
C PRO A 79 4.99 -11.08 4.73
N LYS A 80 4.87 -12.40 4.59
CA LYS A 80 5.90 -13.37 5.00
C LYS A 80 6.95 -13.60 3.91
N CYS A 81 6.54 -13.91 2.68
CA CYS A 81 7.46 -14.29 1.60
C CYS A 81 7.60 -13.24 0.49
N GLY A 82 6.81 -12.17 0.51
CA GLY A 82 6.86 -11.09 -0.48
C GLY A 82 6.20 -11.40 -1.82
N THR A 83 5.78 -12.64 -2.08
CA THR A 83 5.15 -13.09 -3.33
C THR A 83 3.76 -12.48 -3.50
N TYR A 84 3.39 -12.10 -4.73
CA TYR A 84 2.05 -11.59 -5.07
C TYR A 84 1.06 -12.73 -5.30
N ALA A 85 0.87 -13.55 -4.26
CA ALA A 85 0.03 -14.74 -4.25
C ALA A 85 -0.84 -14.83 -2.97
N TYR A 86 -1.00 -13.72 -2.25
CA TYR A 86 -1.75 -13.61 -1.01
C TYR A 86 -3.16 -13.13 -1.29
N TYR A 87 -4.17 -13.91 -0.89
CA TYR A 87 -5.56 -13.67 -1.25
C TYR A 87 -6.52 -13.90 -0.07
N ILE A 88 -7.74 -13.40 -0.22
CA ILE A 88 -8.80 -13.60 0.76
C ILE A 88 -9.46 -14.96 0.49
N VAL A 89 -9.38 -15.84 1.48
CA VAL A 89 -10.02 -17.17 1.46
C VAL A 89 -11.49 -17.05 1.86
N ARG A 90 -11.74 -16.34 2.98
CA ARG A 90 -13.06 -16.22 3.58
C ARG A 90 -13.24 -14.88 4.27
N LYS A 91 -14.47 -14.36 4.24
CA LYS A 91 -14.90 -13.23 5.05
C LYS A 91 -16.02 -13.71 5.97
N GLU A 92 -15.90 -13.38 7.24
CA GLU A 92 -16.91 -13.65 8.27
C GLU A 92 -17.42 -12.32 8.80
N GLU A 93 -18.71 -12.28 9.07
CA GLU A 93 -19.35 -11.14 9.70
C GLU A 93 -19.93 -11.57 11.03
N THR A 94 -19.51 -10.90 12.09
CA THR A 94 -20.07 -11.05 13.42
C THR A 94 -20.86 -9.80 13.80
N THR A 95 -21.51 -9.81 14.96
CA THR A 95 -22.32 -8.66 15.43
C THR A 95 -21.51 -7.35 15.41
N ASN A 96 -20.25 -7.38 15.82
CA ASN A 96 -19.42 -6.17 16.00
C ASN A 96 -18.20 -6.07 15.09
N HIS A 97 -17.87 -7.14 14.32
CA HIS A 97 -16.63 -7.19 13.53
C HIS A 97 -16.85 -7.79 12.15
N TYR A 98 -16.01 -7.34 11.22
CA TYR A 98 -15.68 -8.05 9.98
C TYR A 98 -14.37 -8.79 10.20
N ILE A 99 -14.35 -10.09 9.91
CA ILE A 99 -13.16 -10.94 10.02
C ILE A 99 -12.81 -11.39 8.61
N THR A 100 -11.57 -11.14 8.18
CA THR A 100 -11.08 -11.54 6.86
C THR A 100 -9.94 -12.52 7.04
N HIS A 101 -10.06 -13.69 6.45
CA HIS A 101 -9.03 -14.73 6.43
C HIS A 101 -8.26 -14.66 5.13
N TYR A 102 -6.96 -14.68 5.25
CA TYR A 102 -6.02 -14.60 4.12
C TYR A 102 -5.15 -15.85 4.08
N LYS A 103 -4.73 -16.24 2.87
CA LYS A 103 -3.77 -17.31 2.63
C LYS A 103 -2.84 -16.96 1.49
N CYS A 104 -1.59 -17.42 1.56
CA CYS A 104 -0.62 -17.32 0.48
C CYS A 104 -0.51 -18.65 -0.26
N LEU A 105 -0.60 -18.63 -1.59
CA LEU A 105 -0.44 -19.83 -2.41
C LEU A 105 0.98 -20.36 -2.48
N TYR A 106 1.98 -19.53 -2.18
CA TYR A 106 3.40 -19.91 -2.28
C TYR A 106 3.96 -20.48 -0.99
N CYS A 107 3.71 -19.85 0.15
CA CYS A 107 4.32 -20.23 1.43
C CYS A 107 3.29 -20.70 2.48
N ASP A 108 2.04 -20.91 2.07
CA ASP A 108 0.90 -21.31 2.93
C ASP A 108 0.70 -20.44 4.18
N HIS A 109 1.30 -19.24 4.20
CA HIS A 109 1.10 -18.30 5.29
C HIS A 109 -0.37 -17.91 5.37
N GLU A 110 -0.95 -18.09 6.54
CA GLU A 110 -2.32 -17.71 6.86
C GLU A 110 -2.33 -16.53 7.85
N ASP A 111 -3.26 -15.61 7.65
CA ASP A 111 -3.47 -14.47 8.54
C ASP A 111 -4.96 -14.17 8.69
N ARG A 112 -5.32 -13.54 9.82
CA ARG A 112 -6.69 -13.19 10.17
C ARG A 112 -6.76 -11.75 10.62
N LYS A 113 -7.43 -10.90 9.83
CA LYS A 113 -7.63 -9.48 10.16
C LYS A 113 -9.04 -9.24 10.66
N LYS A 114 -9.15 -8.57 11.81
CA LYS A 114 -10.42 -8.12 12.39
C LYS A 114 -10.55 -6.61 12.20
N ARG A 115 -11.72 -6.16 11.74
CA ARG A 115 -12.11 -4.76 11.67
C ARG A 115 -13.43 -4.57 12.40
N LEU A 116 -13.53 -3.58 13.27
CA LEU A 116 -14.78 -3.18 13.92
C LEU A 116 -15.76 -2.68 12.87
N LYS A 117 -17.04 -3.02 13.04
CA LYS A 117 -18.14 -2.36 12.32
C LYS A 117 -18.27 -0.94 12.87
N GLU A 118 -18.33 0.05 11.96
CA GLU A 118 -18.68 1.40 12.35
C GLU A 118 -20.12 1.42 12.86
N SER A 119 -20.29 1.81 14.11
CA SER A 119 -21.61 1.94 14.72
C SER A 119 -22.32 3.16 14.13
N PRO A 120 -23.55 3.07 13.60
CA PRO A 120 -24.29 4.22 13.07
C PRO A 120 -24.59 5.29 14.14
N ALA A 121 -24.32 5.02 15.41
CA ALA A 121 -24.52 5.94 16.51
C ALA A 121 -23.61 7.19 16.50
N ARG A 122 -22.55 7.21 15.70
CA ARG A 122 -21.68 8.39 15.61
C ARG A 122 -22.27 9.52 14.75
N ASP A 123 -23.11 9.19 13.79
CA ASP A 123 -23.70 10.20 12.90
C ASP A 123 -24.85 10.97 13.59
N ILE A 124 -25.50 10.39 14.62
CA ILE A 124 -26.59 11.05 15.35
C ILE A 124 -26.04 12.12 16.31
N ALA A 125 -24.85 11.92 16.88
CA ALA A 125 -24.25 12.89 17.81
C ALA A 125 -23.77 14.18 17.08
N THR A 126 -23.32 14.06 15.84
CA THR A 126 -22.93 15.24 15.02
C THR A 126 -24.14 15.99 14.48
N ALA A 127 -25.24 15.30 14.16
CA ALA A 127 -26.48 15.95 13.72
C ALA A 127 -27.18 16.73 14.85
N ALA A 128 -27.13 16.22 16.10
CA ALA A 128 -27.68 16.91 17.25
C ALA A 128 -26.87 18.17 17.65
N ALA A 129 -25.55 18.19 17.42
CA ALA A 129 -24.70 19.36 17.70
C ALA A 129 -24.91 20.49 16.70
N VAL A 130 -25.29 20.21 15.46
CA VAL A 130 -25.55 21.22 14.43
C VAL A 130 -26.99 21.76 14.50
N GLY A 131 -27.96 20.96 15.01
CA GLY A 131 -29.36 21.37 15.16
C GLY A 131 -29.64 22.32 16.33
N GLY A 132 -28.72 22.42 17.29
CA GLY A 132 -28.90 23.24 18.50
C GLY A 132 -28.61 24.74 18.35
N ILE A 133 -28.07 25.19 17.22
CA ILE A 133 -27.62 26.60 17.06
C ILE A 133 -28.67 27.50 16.39
N LEU A 134 -29.75 26.94 15.81
CA LEU A 134 -30.76 27.71 15.08
C LEU A 134 -32.06 27.96 15.84
N GLY A 135 -32.17 27.57 17.13
CA GLY A 135 -33.40 27.73 17.93
C GLY A 135 -33.44 28.91 18.93
N GLY A 136 -32.48 29.82 18.89
CA GLY A 136 -32.33 30.85 19.94
C GLY A 136 -32.45 32.31 19.52
N LEU A 137 -33.33 32.68 18.58
CA LEU A 137 -33.57 34.06 18.22
C LEU A 137 -35.08 34.40 18.28
N SER A 138 -35.70 34.43 19.46
CA SER A 138 -36.95 35.12 19.72
C SER A 138 -37.12 35.30 21.22
N GLY A 139 -36.80 36.51 21.75
CA GLY A 139 -37.08 36.86 23.14
C GLY A 139 -36.38 38.13 23.61
N ARG A 140 -36.77 39.21 23.09
CA ARG A 140 -37.07 40.53 23.69
C ARG A 140 -36.51 40.85 25.09
N GLY A 141 -35.71 41.95 25.19
CA GLY A 141 -35.78 42.96 26.22
C GLY A 141 -34.89 42.80 27.44
N GLY A 142 -34.04 43.81 27.69
CA GLY A 142 -33.42 43.96 28.99
C GLY A 142 -32.06 44.66 28.97
N SER A 143 -32.07 45.94 29.16
CA SER A 143 -31.02 46.91 29.52
C SER A 143 -30.00 46.39 30.54
N GLY A 144 -28.71 46.74 30.37
CA GLY A 144 -27.80 46.73 31.53
C GLY A 144 -26.30 46.55 31.18
N SER A 145 -25.61 47.63 30.98
CA SER A 145 -24.27 48.04 31.46
C SER A 145 -23.12 47.01 31.58
N SER A 146 -22.07 47.22 30.78
CA SER A 146 -20.72 47.67 31.21
C SER A 146 -19.70 46.67 31.78
N TRP A 147 -18.43 46.84 31.31
CA TRP A 147 -17.11 46.44 31.83
C TRP A 147 -16.71 45.01 31.50
N GLY A 148 -15.70 44.74 30.78
CA GLY A 148 -14.31 45.20 30.79
C GLY A 148 -13.40 44.00 30.90
N GLY A 149 -12.37 43.91 30.08
CA GLY A 149 -11.14 43.28 30.52
C GLY A 149 -10.69 41.98 29.86
N SER A 150 -9.68 42.11 29.02
CA SER A 150 -8.37 41.41 28.98
C SER A 150 -8.27 39.93 28.59
N SER A 151 -7.71 39.75 27.44
CA SER A 151 -6.42 39.07 27.13
C SER A 151 -6.08 37.77 27.90
N GLY A 152 -5.87 36.68 27.14
CA GLY A 152 -5.22 35.47 27.63
C GLY A 152 -5.00 34.46 26.53
N GLY A 153 -3.93 34.63 25.73
CA GLY A 153 -3.45 33.61 24.81
C GLY A 153 -2.83 32.46 25.58
N GLY A 154 -3.25 31.24 25.26
CA GLY A 154 -2.65 30.03 25.77
C GLY A 154 -2.19 29.15 24.59
N TRP A 155 -0.94 29.25 24.26
CA TRP A 155 -0.26 28.31 23.34
C TRP A 155 0.15 27.06 24.14
N GLY A 156 -0.50 25.94 23.94
CA GLY A 156 -0.14 24.67 24.51
C GLY A 156 0.87 23.93 23.59
N GLY A 157 2.15 23.95 24.03
CA GLY A 157 3.23 23.25 23.34
C GLY A 157 3.12 21.73 23.46
N GLY A 158 3.27 21.05 22.33
CA GLY A 158 3.36 19.61 22.27
C GLY A 158 4.74 19.11 22.70
N SER A 159 4.76 18.11 23.60
CA SER A 159 5.97 17.42 24.05
C SER A 159 6.35 16.34 23.05
N THR A 160 7.48 16.48 22.37
CA THR A 160 8.14 15.40 21.63
C THR A 160 9.08 14.65 22.57
N GLY A 161 8.68 13.46 22.98
CA GLY A 161 9.53 12.53 23.73
C GLY A 161 10.43 11.73 22.77
N GLY A 162 11.69 12.11 22.64
CA GLY A 162 12.73 11.31 22.00
C GLY A 162 13.36 10.35 23.01
N GLY A 163 13.17 9.03 22.83
CA GLY A 163 13.87 7.97 23.54
C GLY A 163 14.93 7.34 22.64
N GLY A 164 16.17 7.77 22.75
CA GLY A 164 17.32 7.08 22.18
C GLY A 164 17.83 5.99 23.15
N ALA A 165 17.98 4.75 22.70
CA ALA A 165 18.76 3.73 23.40
C ALA A 165 19.84 3.23 22.46
N GLY A 166 21.08 3.60 22.76
CA GLY A 166 22.29 3.02 22.21
C GLY A 166 22.62 1.73 22.95
N GLY A 167 23.10 0.73 22.23
CA GLY A 167 23.67 -0.49 22.76
C GLY A 167 24.75 -0.99 21.83
N SER A 168 25.98 -0.78 22.24
CA SER A 168 27.19 -1.45 21.70
C SER A 168 27.16 -2.93 22.07
N TRP A 169 27.55 -3.75 21.14
CA TRP A 169 28.53 -4.86 21.18
C TRP A 169 28.67 -5.42 19.79
#